data_1cb6613166c46e01167411a7d104e294
#
_entry.id   1cb6613166c46e01167411a7d104e294
#
_cell.length_a   1.000
_cell.length_b   1.000
_cell.length_c   1.000
_cell.angle_alpha   90.00
_cell.angle_beta   90.00
_cell.angle_gamma   90.00
#
_symmetry.space_group_name_H-M   'P 1'
#
loop_
_entity.id
_entity.type
_entity.pdbx_description
1 polymer ?
#
loop_
_entity_poly.entity_id
_entity_poly.type
_entity_poly.pdbx_seq_one_letter_code
_entity_poly.pdbx_strand_id
1 'polypeptide(L)'
;VLFPHLAKYTLDNVAKTMKISLVNHHRAVEDAEATAEIFEKMIRMLEKQGITDLKALYERTHSAPEIIKKKPSYHAIILAKNEVGRVNLYHLVSMAHLDYYARRPRIPKSQLMKYREGLILGSACEAGELYRALLDDADEERIEELVDFYDYLEIQPIGNNEFMFDKEKGAYANINTWDDLKEMNRRIVRLGEKYNKPVCATCDVHFLDPEDDIYRTILLAGKKMDDGKQPPLYFRTTEEMLSEFSYLGEEKAEEVVITNTNLIADQIEKISPVFPDKCPPVIENSDQELRDICYNKAHSMYGENLPVQVSERLERE
;
A
#
# COMPACT_ATOMS: atom_id res chain seq x y z
N VAL A 1 -13.50 -9.56 -13.66
CA VAL A 1 -14.76 -10.11 -13.14
C VAL A 1 -15.01 -11.52 -13.69
N LEU A 2 -15.17 -11.68 -15.02
CA LEU A 2 -15.54 -12.96 -15.61
C LEU A 2 -14.40 -13.99 -15.66
N PHE A 3 -13.16 -13.55 -15.85
CA PHE A 3 -12.00 -14.43 -16.04
C PHE A 3 -10.81 -14.02 -15.15
N PRO A 4 -10.94 -14.06 -13.81
CA PRO A 4 -9.88 -13.61 -12.92
C PRO A 4 -8.58 -14.43 -13.01
N HIS A 5 -8.67 -15.67 -13.53
CA HIS A 5 -7.54 -16.60 -13.63
C HIS A 5 -6.75 -16.51 -14.94
N LEU A 6 -7.20 -15.69 -15.91
CA LEU A 6 -6.44 -15.51 -17.16
C LEU A 6 -5.12 -14.79 -16.88
N ALA A 7 -4.04 -15.39 -17.37
CA ALA A 7 -2.71 -14.80 -17.25
C ALA A 7 -2.51 -13.57 -18.14
N LYS A 8 -3.17 -13.55 -19.32
CA LYS A 8 -3.14 -12.43 -20.29
C LYS A 8 -4.53 -12.23 -20.89
N TYR A 9 -4.90 -10.97 -21.09
CA TYR A 9 -6.20 -10.55 -21.66
C TYR A 9 -6.04 -10.08 -23.12
N THR A 10 -5.18 -10.74 -23.90
CA THR A 10 -5.11 -10.52 -25.35
C THR A 10 -6.33 -11.08 -26.04
N LEU A 11 -6.69 -10.53 -27.21
CA LEU A 11 -7.85 -10.96 -27.97
C LEU A 11 -7.84 -12.47 -28.20
N ASP A 12 -6.70 -13.05 -28.61
CA ASP A 12 -6.49 -14.49 -28.79
C ASP A 12 -6.84 -15.32 -27.57
N ASN A 13 -6.30 -14.91 -26.40
CA ASN A 13 -6.50 -15.67 -25.16
C ASN A 13 -7.96 -15.63 -24.70
N VAL A 14 -8.61 -14.48 -24.86
CA VAL A 14 -10.01 -14.33 -24.50
C VAL A 14 -10.90 -15.11 -25.49
N ALA A 15 -10.68 -14.96 -26.79
CA ALA A 15 -11.41 -15.70 -27.83
C ALA A 15 -11.28 -17.22 -27.61
N LYS A 16 -10.06 -17.72 -27.41
CA LYS A 16 -9.80 -19.13 -27.11
C LYS A 16 -10.54 -19.60 -25.86
N THR A 17 -10.51 -18.82 -24.80
CA THR A 17 -11.20 -19.15 -23.54
C THR A 17 -12.72 -19.23 -23.73
N MET A 18 -13.26 -18.35 -24.53
CA MET A 18 -14.71 -18.30 -24.84
C MET A 18 -15.13 -19.17 -26.00
N LYS A 19 -14.19 -19.93 -26.58
CA LYS A 19 -14.42 -20.80 -27.76
C LYS A 19 -15.00 -20.02 -28.95
N ILE A 20 -14.40 -18.87 -29.24
CA ILE A 20 -14.71 -18.01 -30.36
C ILE A 20 -13.65 -18.25 -31.43
N SER A 21 -14.05 -18.43 -32.67
CA SER A 21 -13.12 -18.61 -33.77
C SER A 21 -12.45 -17.28 -34.11
N LEU A 22 -11.14 -17.25 -34.15
CA LEU A 22 -10.34 -16.11 -34.59
C LEU A 22 -9.46 -16.58 -35.74
N VAL A 23 -9.99 -16.53 -36.97
CA VAL A 23 -9.29 -16.89 -38.19
C VAL A 23 -8.68 -15.62 -38.79
N ASN A 24 -7.42 -15.65 -39.21
CA ASN A 24 -6.71 -14.50 -39.80
C ASN A 24 -6.54 -13.30 -38.83
N HIS A 25 -6.11 -13.56 -37.61
CA HIS A 25 -5.75 -12.53 -36.65
C HIS A 25 -4.85 -11.44 -37.29
N HIS A 26 -5.03 -10.18 -36.86
CA HIS A 26 -4.48 -8.94 -37.41
C HIS A 26 -5.17 -8.40 -38.69
N ARG A 27 -6.36 -8.87 -38.99
CA ARG A 27 -7.24 -8.18 -39.91
C ARG A 27 -8.30 -7.43 -39.11
N ALA A 28 -8.43 -6.13 -39.36
CA ALA A 28 -9.30 -5.25 -38.57
C ALA A 28 -10.76 -5.69 -38.51
N VAL A 29 -11.29 -6.29 -39.59
CA VAL A 29 -12.68 -6.74 -39.65
C VAL A 29 -12.90 -7.98 -38.78
N GLU A 30 -12.04 -9.00 -38.93
CA GLU A 30 -12.12 -10.23 -38.13
C GLU A 30 -11.87 -10.01 -36.66
N ASP A 31 -10.91 -9.14 -36.33
CA ASP A 31 -10.65 -8.75 -34.94
C ASP A 31 -11.85 -7.98 -34.31
N ALA A 32 -12.51 -7.12 -35.11
CA ALA A 32 -13.71 -6.40 -34.65
C ALA A 32 -14.91 -7.36 -34.48
N GLU A 33 -15.11 -8.31 -35.39
CA GLU A 33 -16.17 -9.31 -35.31
C GLU A 33 -15.99 -10.22 -34.09
N ALA A 34 -14.77 -10.73 -33.85
CA ALA A 34 -14.44 -11.53 -32.68
C ALA A 34 -14.62 -10.72 -31.38
N THR A 35 -14.27 -9.43 -31.38
CA THR A 35 -14.47 -8.55 -30.24
C THR A 35 -15.94 -8.34 -29.93
N ALA A 36 -16.78 -8.15 -30.95
CA ALA A 36 -18.23 -8.02 -30.78
C ALA A 36 -18.86 -9.30 -30.22
N GLU A 37 -18.47 -10.48 -30.72
CA GLU A 37 -18.94 -11.77 -30.21
C GLU A 37 -18.50 -12.02 -28.77
N ILE A 38 -17.26 -11.68 -28.44
CA ILE A 38 -16.75 -11.69 -27.05
C ILE A 38 -17.60 -10.82 -26.15
N PHE A 39 -17.87 -9.58 -26.57
CA PHE A 39 -18.64 -8.62 -25.79
C PHE A 39 -20.07 -9.11 -25.53
N GLU A 40 -20.74 -9.61 -26.53
CA GLU A 40 -22.10 -10.19 -26.43
C GLU A 40 -22.12 -11.36 -25.43
N LYS A 41 -21.18 -12.30 -25.56
CA LYS A 41 -21.08 -13.42 -24.63
C LYS A 41 -20.78 -12.98 -23.23
N MET A 42 -19.93 -11.96 -23.03
CA MET A 42 -19.62 -11.38 -21.70
C MET A 42 -20.86 -10.77 -21.06
N ILE A 43 -21.67 -10.02 -21.79
CA ILE A 43 -22.95 -9.47 -21.29
C ILE A 43 -23.83 -10.59 -20.78
N ARG A 44 -24.07 -11.62 -21.60
CA ARG A 44 -24.90 -12.76 -21.20
C ARG A 44 -24.36 -13.51 -19.98
N MET A 45 -23.03 -13.55 -19.81
CA MET A 45 -22.42 -14.14 -18.62
C MET A 45 -22.62 -13.28 -17.37
N LEU A 46 -22.57 -11.96 -17.50
CA LEU A 46 -22.83 -11.01 -16.41
C LEU A 46 -24.30 -11.07 -15.98
N GLU A 47 -25.23 -11.06 -16.93
CA GLU A 47 -26.68 -11.21 -16.67
C GLU A 47 -27.00 -12.48 -15.88
N LYS A 48 -26.37 -13.62 -16.24
CA LYS A 48 -26.50 -14.90 -15.49
C LYS A 48 -25.98 -14.81 -14.05
N GLN A 49 -25.10 -13.85 -13.75
CA GLN A 49 -24.61 -13.58 -12.39
C GLN A 49 -25.40 -12.48 -11.68
N GLY A 50 -26.51 -12.02 -12.27
CA GLY A 50 -27.36 -10.96 -11.70
C GLY A 50 -26.80 -9.55 -11.87
N ILE A 51 -25.79 -9.37 -12.74
CA ILE A 51 -25.19 -8.07 -13.05
C ILE A 51 -25.85 -7.55 -14.32
N THR A 52 -26.80 -6.64 -14.16
CA THR A 52 -27.67 -6.16 -15.28
C THR A 52 -27.44 -4.68 -15.63
N ASP A 53 -26.62 -3.98 -14.85
CA ASP A 53 -26.29 -2.57 -15.08
C ASP A 53 -24.84 -2.25 -14.75
N LEU A 54 -24.40 -1.06 -15.18
CA LEU A 54 -23.02 -0.61 -14.99
C LEU A 54 -22.67 -0.37 -13.52
N LYS A 55 -23.63 0.00 -12.69
CA LYS A 55 -23.40 0.24 -11.25
C LYS A 55 -23.08 -1.08 -10.54
N ALA A 56 -23.90 -2.12 -10.78
CA ALA A 56 -23.65 -3.46 -10.23
C ALA A 56 -22.31 -4.03 -10.73
N LEU A 57 -21.97 -3.80 -12.00
CA LEU A 57 -20.68 -4.18 -12.57
C LEU A 57 -19.54 -3.44 -11.89
N TYR A 58 -19.68 -2.13 -11.70
CA TYR A 58 -18.69 -1.29 -11.01
C TYR A 58 -18.46 -1.77 -9.57
N GLU A 59 -19.51 -1.96 -8.80
CA GLU A 59 -19.42 -2.46 -7.42
C GLU A 59 -18.71 -3.82 -7.37
N ARG A 60 -19.05 -4.72 -8.29
CA ARG A 60 -18.42 -6.04 -8.40
C ARG A 60 -16.95 -5.97 -8.79
N THR A 61 -16.55 -5.02 -9.65
CA THR A 61 -15.16 -4.87 -10.11
C THR A 61 -14.26 -4.23 -9.08
N HIS A 62 -14.79 -3.34 -8.22
CA HIS A 62 -14.00 -2.58 -7.28
C HIS A 62 -13.73 -3.29 -5.95
N SER A 63 -14.47 -4.36 -5.65
CA SER A 63 -14.36 -5.08 -4.38
C SER A 63 -13.82 -6.51 -4.50
N ALA A 64 -13.62 -7.03 -5.71
CA ALA A 64 -13.12 -8.40 -5.87
C ALA A 64 -11.60 -8.49 -5.61
N PRO A 65 -11.14 -9.24 -4.58
CA PRO A 65 -9.72 -9.32 -4.21
C PRO A 65 -8.80 -9.73 -5.37
N GLU A 66 -9.25 -10.63 -6.24
CA GLU A 66 -8.49 -11.13 -7.38
C GLU A 66 -8.18 -10.03 -8.40
N ILE A 67 -9.04 -9.03 -8.52
CA ILE A 67 -8.84 -7.88 -9.40
C ILE A 67 -7.88 -6.90 -8.75
N ILE A 68 -8.09 -6.58 -7.48
CA ILE A 68 -7.23 -5.67 -6.71
C ILE A 68 -5.78 -6.18 -6.68
N LYS A 69 -5.59 -7.49 -6.52
CA LYS A 69 -4.25 -8.12 -6.52
C LYS A 69 -3.47 -7.92 -7.83
N LYS A 70 -4.14 -7.64 -8.93
CA LYS A 70 -3.52 -7.43 -10.25
C LYS A 70 -3.32 -5.95 -10.62
N LYS A 71 -3.93 -5.02 -9.89
CA LYS A 71 -3.79 -3.57 -10.16
C LYS A 71 -2.41 -3.07 -9.72
N PRO A 72 -1.90 -1.96 -10.26
CA PRO A 72 -0.76 -1.25 -9.71
C PRO A 72 -1.01 -0.92 -8.23
N SER A 73 0.05 -0.80 -7.46
CA SER A 73 0.00 -0.36 -6.07
C SER A 73 0.98 0.77 -5.88
N TYR A 74 0.58 1.75 -5.09
CA TYR A 74 1.35 2.95 -4.80
C TYR A 74 1.60 3.05 -3.30
N HIS A 75 2.62 3.80 -2.92
CA HIS A 75 2.83 4.15 -1.53
C HIS A 75 1.82 5.20 -1.09
N ALA A 76 1.41 5.14 0.17
CA ALA A 76 0.63 6.16 0.85
C ALA A 76 1.03 6.18 2.32
N ILE A 77 1.02 7.36 2.93
CA ILE A 77 1.20 7.49 4.38
C ILE A 77 -0.18 7.49 5.03
N ILE A 78 -0.35 6.70 6.07
CA ILE A 78 -1.58 6.63 6.85
C ILE A 78 -1.20 6.82 8.32
N LEU A 79 -1.60 7.94 8.91
CA LEU A 79 -1.37 8.26 10.31
C LEU A 79 -2.66 8.06 11.10
N ALA A 80 -2.58 7.39 12.25
CA ALA A 80 -3.69 7.31 13.18
C ALA A 80 -3.74 8.59 14.01
N LYS A 81 -4.80 9.39 13.84
CA LYS A 81 -5.00 10.65 14.53
C LYS A 81 -5.44 10.46 15.99
N ASN A 82 -6.26 9.46 16.24
CA ASN A 82 -6.87 9.17 17.53
C ASN A 82 -7.15 7.67 17.68
N GLU A 83 -7.82 7.28 18.75
CA GLU A 83 -8.13 5.87 19.04
C GLU A 83 -9.02 5.24 17.96
N VAL A 84 -9.97 5.97 17.38
CA VAL A 84 -10.79 5.48 16.25
C VAL A 84 -9.91 5.18 15.05
N GLY A 85 -8.99 6.11 14.72
CA GLY A 85 -8.03 5.94 13.64
C GLY A 85 -7.09 4.75 13.87
N ARG A 86 -6.66 4.52 15.11
CA ARG A 86 -5.84 3.35 15.45
C ARG A 86 -6.57 2.04 15.14
N VAL A 87 -7.82 1.92 15.54
CA VAL A 87 -8.65 0.73 15.26
C VAL A 87 -8.88 0.57 13.76
N ASN A 88 -9.23 1.65 13.06
CA ASN A 88 -9.43 1.65 11.61
C ASN A 88 -8.15 1.27 10.85
N LEU A 89 -6.99 1.77 11.28
CA LEU A 89 -5.70 1.40 10.70
C LEU A 89 -5.44 -0.10 10.86
N TYR A 90 -5.72 -0.68 12.02
CA TYR A 90 -5.57 -2.12 12.25
C TYR A 90 -6.50 -2.95 11.39
N HIS A 91 -7.75 -2.52 11.18
CA HIS A 91 -8.66 -3.16 10.24
C HIS A 91 -8.11 -3.14 8.81
N LEU A 92 -7.62 -2.00 8.35
CA LEU A 92 -7.03 -1.84 7.02
C LEU A 92 -5.80 -2.73 6.83
N VAL A 93 -4.89 -2.76 7.80
CA VAL A 93 -3.67 -3.59 7.75
C VAL A 93 -4.03 -5.07 7.77
N SER A 94 -4.96 -5.50 8.62
CA SER A 94 -5.43 -6.90 8.69
C SER A 94 -6.04 -7.34 7.35
N MET A 95 -6.94 -6.53 6.81
CA MET A 95 -7.59 -6.78 5.52
C MET A 95 -6.57 -6.81 4.36
N ALA A 96 -5.57 -5.92 4.38
CA ALA A 96 -4.51 -5.90 3.38
C ALA A 96 -3.70 -7.20 3.34
N HIS A 97 -3.51 -7.84 4.48
CA HIS A 97 -2.77 -9.11 4.59
C HIS A 97 -3.67 -10.33 4.31
N LEU A 98 -4.90 -10.35 4.80
CA LEU A 98 -5.79 -11.51 4.69
C LEU A 98 -6.45 -11.59 3.31
N ASP A 99 -6.96 -10.46 2.81
CA ASP A 99 -7.81 -10.45 1.60
C ASP A 99 -7.07 -10.00 0.35
N TYR A 100 -6.19 -8.99 0.49
CA TYR A 100 -5.61 -8.27 -0.64
C TYR A 100 -4.09 -8.46 -0.81
N TYR A 101 -3.49 -9.43 -0.13
CA TYR A 101 -2.06 -9.70 -0.25
C TYR A 101 -1.70 -10.24 -1.64
N ALA A 102 -0.77 -9.54 -2.33
CA ALA A 102 -0.16 -10.01 -3.56
C ALA A 102 1.28 -9.52 -3.64
N ARG A 103 2.24 -10.34 -3.22
CA ARG A 103 3.66 -10.05 -3.00
C ARG A 103 3.92 -9.03 -1.87
N ARG A 104 2.99 -8.11 -1.66
CA ARG A 104 2.93 -7.12 -0.57
C ARG A 104 1.47 -6.90 -0.16
N PRO A 105 1.21 -6.43 1.07
CA PRO A 105 -0.13 -6.05 1.48
C PRO A 105 -0.62 -4.86 0.65
N ARG A 106 -1.91 -4.83 0.31
CA ARG A 106 -2.54 -3.78 -0.50
C ARG A 106 -3.81 -3.30 0.16
N ILE A 107 -4.03 -2.00 0.15
CA ILE A 107 -5.26 -1.39 0.66
C ILE A 107 -6.02 -0.77 -0.52
N PRO A 108 -7.18 -1.31 -0.90
CA PRO A 108 -8.02 -0.67 -1.90
C PRO A 108 -8.49 0.71 -1.43
N LYS A 109 -8.48 1.73 -2.29
CA LYS A 109 -8.97 3.07 -1.96
C LYS A 109 -10.41 3.05 -1.41
N SER A 110 -11.28 2.20 -1.96
CA SER A 110 -12.66 2.04 -1.48
C SER A 110 -12.74 1.57 -0.02
N GLN A 111 -11.83 0.69 0.41
CA GLN A 111 -11.75 0.25 1.80
C GLN A 111 -11.11 1.33 2.68
N LEU A 112 -10.09 2.02 2.17
CA LEU A 112 -9.49 3.14 2.87
C LEU A 112 -10.52 4.23 3.14
N MET A 113 -11.37 4.57 2.17
CA MET A 113 -12.44 5.56 2.36
C MET A 113 -13.51 5.09 3.36
N LYS A 114 -13.82 3.80 3.39
CA LYS A 114 -14.76 3.24 4.36
C LYS A 114 -14.27 3.36 5.81
N TYR A 115 -12.96 3.24 6.03
CA TYR A 115 -12.32 3.31 7.34
C TYR A 115 -11.53 4.61 7.53
N ARG A 116 -11.96 5.71 6.86
CA ARG A 116 -11.24 6.98 6.80
C ARG A 116 -11.23 7.75 8.11
N GLU A 117 -12.25 7.54 8.96
CA GLU A 117 -12.42 8.27 10.21
C GLU A 117 -11.22 8.10 11.14
N GLY A 118 -10.73 9.20 11.69
CA GLY A 118 -9.57 9.22 12.58
C GLY A 118 -8.22 8.96 11.91
N LEU A 119 -8.16 8.98 10.57
CA LEU A 119 -6.93 8.82 9.80
C LEU A 119 -6.54 10.13 9.09
N ILE A 120 -5.24 10.37 8.98
CA ILE A 120 -4.63 11.41 8.14
C ILE A 120 -3.87 10.70 7.03
N LEU A 121 -4.09 11.12 5.77
CA LEU A 121 -3.44 10.53 4.59
C LEU A 121 -2.44 11.50 3.97
N GLY A 122 -1.22 11.01 3.71
CA GLY A 122 -0.19 11.70 2.97
C GLY A 122 0.09 11.06 1.61
N SER A 123 0.53 11.88 0.64
CA SER A 123 0.77 11.45 -0.74
C SER A 123 2.00 10.54 -0.91
N ALA A 124 2.81 10.41 0.13
CA ALA A 124 4.05 9.63 0.18
C ALA A 124 5.13 10.10 -0.82
N CYS A 125 6.13 9.23 -1.02
CA CYS A 125 7.34 9.47 -1.79
C CYS A 125 7.13 9.37 -3.33
N GLU A 126 8.21 9.20 -4.07
CA GLU A 126 8.21 9.02 -5.53
C GLU A 126 7.43 7.78 -6.00
N ALA A 127 7.25 6.78 -5.12
CA ALA A 127 6.41 5.61 -5.38
C ALA A 127 4.91 5.87 -5.05
N GLY A 128 4.56 7.06 -4.59
CA GLY A 128 3.20 7.52 -4.37
C GLY A 128 2.45 7.76 -5.67
N GLU A 129 1.12 7.68 -5.62
CA GLU A 129 0.29 7.81 -6.82
C GLU A 129 0.34 9.21 -7.42
N LEU A 130 0.37 10.27 -6.57
CA LEU A 130 0.49 11.65 -7.03
C LEU A 130 1.80 11.89 -7.76
N TYR A 131 2.93 11.49 -7.17
CA TYR A 131 4.24 11.66 -7.80
C TYR A 131 4.32 10.93 -9.15
N ARG A 132 3.80 9.69 -9.21
CA ARG A 132 3.73 8.91 -10.46
C ARG A 132 2.86 9.57 -11.51
N ALA A 133 1.69 10.09 -11.13
CA ALA A 133 0.83 10.81 -12.06
C ALA A 133 1.50 12.06 -12.63
N LEU A 134 2.28 12.78 -11.82
CA LEU A 134 3.08 13.93 -12.27
C LEU A 134 4.21 13.53 -13.22
N LEU A 135 4.86 12.39 -13.01
CA LEU A 135 5.89 11.84 -13.92
C LEU A 135 5.30 11.43 -15.28
N ASP A 136 4.07 10.89 -15.26
CA ASP A 136 3.35 10.42 -16.43
C ASP A 136 2.59 11.56 -17.16
N ASP A 137 2.78 12.82 -16.73
CA ASP A 137 2.09 14.00 -17.25
C ASP A 137 0.55 13.83 -17.34
N ALA A 138 -0.04 13.26 -16.26
CA ALA A 138 -1.48 13.08 -16.16
C ALA A 138 -2.22 14.43 -16.30
N ASP A 139 -3.45 14.37 -16.80
CA ASP A 139 -4.28 15.55 -16.96
C ASP A 139 -4.65 16.23 -15.62
N GLU A 140 -5.11 17.47 -15.71
CA GLU A 140 -5.40 18.30 -14.55
C GLU A 140 -6.52 17.69 -13.68
N GLU A 141 -7.55 17.11 -14.29
CA GLU A 141 -8.66 16.47 -13.60
C GLU A 141 -8.16 15.31 -12.72
N ARG A 142 -7.27 14.47 -13.27
CA ARG A 142 -6.66 13.38 -12.52
C ARG A 142 -5.77 13.86 -11.37
N ILE A 143 -4.99 14.92 -11.58
CA ILE A 143 -4.16 15.51 -10.53
C ILE A 143 -5.03 16.08 -9.42
N GLU A 144 -6.11 16.80 -9.74
CA GLU A 144 -7.07 17.32 -8.77
C GLU A 144 -7.69 16.23 -7.92
N GLU A 145 -8.21 15.14 -8.53
CA GLU A 145 -8.74 13.98 -7.81
C GLU A 145 -7.71 13.38 -6.81
N LEU A 146 -6.43 13.33 -7.21
CA LEU A 146 -5.37 12.79 -6.37
C LEU A 146 -5.03 13.73 -5.21
N VAL A 147 -4.95 15.03 -5.47
CA VAL A 147 -4.70 16.03 -4.41
C VAL A 147 -5.83 16.04 -3.39
N ASP A 148 -7.09 15.97 -3.85
CA ASP A 148 -8.25 15.93 -2.97
C ASP A 148 -8.31 14.69 -2.09
N PHE A 149 -7.80 13.57 -2.58
CA PHE A 149 -7.76 12.31 -1.84
C PHE A 149 -6.88 12.37 -0.58
N TYR A 150 -5.80 13.18 -0.59
CA TYR A 150 -4.85 13.29 0.51
C TYR A 150 -5.16 14.51 1.41
N ASP A 151 -4.83 14.39 2.71
CA ASP A 151 -4.92 15.50 3.66
C ASP A 151 -3.71 16.43 3.56
N TYR A 152 -2.54 15.88 3.22
CA TYR A 152 -1.32 16.63 2.96
C TYR A 152 -0.52 16.00 1.84
N LEU A 153 0.32 16.79 1.22
CA LEU A 153 1.25 16.33 0.19
C LEU A 153 2.65 16.22 0.77
N GLU A 154 3.47 15.36 0.19
CA GLU A 154 4.83 15.08 0.67
C GLU A 154 5.87 15.38 -0.40
N ILE A 155 6.98 15.97 0.03
CA ILE A 155 8.20 16.14 -0.74
C ILE A 155 9.38 15.60 0.06
N GLN A 156 10.43 15.14 -0.63
CA GLN A 156 11.61 14.55 -0.02
C GLN A 156 12.90 15.22 -0.54
N PRO A 157 14.03 15.10 0.19
CA PRO A 157 15.34 15.52 -0.33
C PRO A 157 15.59 14.94 -1.71
N ILE A 158 16.08 15.77 -2.62
CA ILE A 158 16.26 15.37 -4.02
C ILE A 158 17.24 14.20 -4.17
N GLY A 159 18.22 14.08 -3.26
CA GLY A 159 19.17 12.96 -3.22
C GLY A 159 18.52 11.59 -3.07
N ASN A 160 17.33 11.52 -2.43
CA ASN A 160 16.59 10.28 -2.29
C ASN A 160 16.18 9.67 -3.65
N ASN A 161 16.07 10.52 -4.68
CA ASN A 161 15.61 10.18 -6.02
C ASN A 161 16.73 10.18 -7.08
N GLU A 162 18.01 10.21 -6.68
CA GLU A 162 19.17 10.15 -7.61
C GLU A 162 19.10 8.95 -8.57
N PHE A 163 18.52 7.82 -8.11
CA PHE A 163 18.36 6.62 -8.92
C PHE A 163 17.51 6.82 -10.19
N MET A 164 16.72 7.88 -10.27
CA MET A 164 15.94 8.22 -11.47
C MET A 164 16.80 8.66 -12.65
N PHE A 165 18.06 9.01 -12.41
CA PHE A 165 19.03 9.32 -13.49
C PHE A 165 19.54 8.06 -14.18
N ASP A 166 19.39 6.89 -13.56
CA ASP A 166 19.82 5.61 -14.13
C ASP A 166 18.83 5.14 -15.22
N LYS A 167 19.17 5.42 -16.47
CA LYS A 167 18.35 5.11 -17.65
C LYS A 167 18.22 3.61 -17.91
N GLU A 168 19.15 2.79 -17.38
CA GLU A 168 19.09 1.33 -17.54
C GLU A 168 18.05 0.70 -16.61
N LYS A 169 17.83 1.30 -15.44
CA LYS A 169 16.93 0.77 -14.39
C LYS A 169 15.50 1.25 -14.49
N GLY A 170 15.20 2.29 -15.24
CA GLY A 170 13.83 2.78 -15.19
C GLY A 170 13.48 3.88 -16.18
N ALA A 171 12.21 3.88 -16.49
CA ALA A 171 11.60 4.77 -17.44
C ALA A 171 11.21 6.11 -16.79
N TYR A 172 12.19 6.87 -16.29
CA TYR A 172 11.95 8.26 -15.86
C TYR A 172 12.45 9.21 -16.97
N ALA A 173 11.79 9.13 -18.13
CA ALA A 173 12.24 9.81 -19.35
C ALA A 173 12.42 11.33 -19.16
N ASN A 174 11.59 11.93 -18.31
CA ASN A 174 11.54 13.38 -18.09
C ASN A 174 12.48 13.84 -16.95
N ILE A 175 13.16 12.94 -16.23
CA ILE A 175 14.07 13.28 -15.13
C ILE A 175 15.50 12.98 -15.57
N ASN A 176 16.31 14.03 -15.76
CA ASN A 176 17.67 13.91 -16.26
C ASN A 176 18.69 14.67 -15.40
N THR A 177 18.24 15.64 -14.62
CA THR A 177 19.07 16.58 -13.87
C THR A 177 18.54 16.76 -12.46
N TRP A 178 19.40 17.28 -11.58
CA TRP A 178 18.98 17.70 -10.23
C TRP A 178 17.91 18.79 -10.26
N ASP A 179 17.89 19.64 -11.28
CA ASP A 179 16.86 20.67 -11.42
C ASP A 179 15.50 20.08 -11.82
N ASP A 180 15.47 18.97 -12.55
CA ASP A 180 14.22 18.26 -12.82
C ASP A 180 13.62 17.70 -11.52
N LEU A 181 14.43 17.14 -10.61
CA LEU A 181 13.98 16.69 -9.31
C LEU A 181 13.48 17.83 -8.41
N LYS A 182 14.20 18.97 -8.41
CA LYS A 182 13.74 20.18 -7.71
C LYS A 182 12.40 20.67 -8.29
N GLU A 183 12.25 20.59 -9.61
CA GLU A 183 11.00 21.02 -10.27
C GLU A 183 9.83 20.11 -9.92
N MET A 184 10.04 18.80 -9.76
CA MET A 184 9.01 17.90 -9.24
C MET A 184 8.52 18.34 -7.85
N ASN A 185 9.43 18.62 -6.92
CA ASN A 185 9.07 19.14 -5.61
C ASN A 185 8.35 20.50 -5.70
N ARG A 186 8.80 21.42 -6.57
CA ARG A 186 8.12 22.70 -6.79
C ARG A 186 6.71 22.53 -7.37
N ARG A 187 6.52 21.54 -8.26
CA ARG A 187 5.16 21.20 -8.76
C ARG A 187 4.24 20.79 -7.62
N ILE A 188 4.71 19.93 -6.71
CA ILE A 188 3.92 19.49 -5.54
C ILE A 188 3.62 20.67 -4.61
N VAL A 189 4.59 21.56 -4.37
CA VAL A 189 4.38 22.78 -3.56
C VAL A 189 3.30 23.67 -4.19
N ARG A 190 3.38 23.94 -5.50
CA ARG A 190 2.35 24.71 -6.21
C ARG A 190 0.96 24.05 -6.17
N LEU A 191 0.88 22.72 -6.21
CA LEU A 191 -0.37 22.01 -6.02
C LEU A 191 -0.92 22.20 -4.60
N GLY A 192 -0.06 22.14 -3.60
CA GLY A 192 -0.44 22.43 -2.21
C GLY A 192 -1.03 23.84 -2.08
N GLU A 193 -0.38 24.84 -2.67
CA GLU A 193 -0.88 26.24 -2.70
C GLU A 193 -2.21 26.35 -3.46
N LYS A 194 -2.31 25.77 -4.67
CA LYS A 194 -3.50 25.83 -5.50
C LYS A 194 -4.73 25.23 -4.83
N TYR A 195 -4.56 24.10 -4.16
CA TYR A 195 -5.66 23.35 -3.56
C TYR A 195 -5.75 23.49 -2.03
N ASN A 196 -4.97 24.40 -1.45
CA ASN A 196 -4.92 24.67 0.00
C ASN A 196 -4.64 23.38 0.82
N LYS A 197 -3.66 22.59 0.38
CA LYS A 197 -3.19 21.40 1.08
C LYS A 197 -1.81 21.65 1.69
N PRO A 198 -1.57 21.32 2.97
CA PRO A 198 -0.23 21.40 3.55
C PRO A 198 0.75 20.52 2.74
N VAL A 199 1.95 21.03 2.52
CA VAL A 199 3.05 20.24 1.96
C VAL A 199 4.10 20.01 3.04
N CYS A 200 4.42 18.76 3.33
CA CYS A 200 5.39 18.38 4.35
C CYS A 200 6.65 17.83 3.70
N ALA A 201 7.81 18.32 4.15
CA ALA A 201 9.10 17.76 3.78
C ALA A 201 9.46 16.65 4.77
N THR A 202 9.61 15.41 4.26
CA THR A 202 10.00 14.25 5.06
C THR A 202 11.35 13.71 4.61
N CYS A 203 12.10 13.07 5.50
CA CYS A 203 13.48 12.64 5.25
C CYS A 203 13.56 11.21 4.67
N ASP A 204 12.55 10.38 4.89
CA ASP A 204 12.55 8.94 4.54
C ASP A 204 13.73 8.18 5.16
N VAL A 205 13.91 8.32 6.48
CA VAL A 205 15.05 7.78 7.23
C VAL A 205 15.07 6.25 7.22
N HIS A 206 16.20 5.67 6.79
CA HIS A 206 16.45 4.23 6.81
C HIS A 206 17.69 3.85 7.64
N PHE A 207 18.54 4.81 7.98
CA PHE A 207 19.71 4.65 8.84
C PHE A 207 20.04 5.98 9.53
N LEU A 208 20.88 5.93 10.58
CA LEU A 208 21.12 7.09 11.44
C LEU A 208 22.13 8.06 10.83
N ASP A 209 23.35 7.61 10.62
CA ASP A 209 24.44 8.42 10.12
C ASP A 209 24.74 8.11 8.65
N PRO A 210 25.31 9.05 7.87
CA PRO A 210 25.62 8.82 6.45
C PRO A 210 26.44 7.54 6.19
N GLU A 211 27.35 7.18 7.11
CA GLU A 211 28.22 6.01 7.02
C GLU A 211 27.48 4.68 7.25
N ASP A 212 26.28 4.71 7.79
CA ASP A 212 25.46 3.53 8.10
C ASP A 212 24.81 2.90 6.86
N ASP A 213 24.93 3.53 5.70
CA ASP A 213 24.46 2.99 4.41
C ASP A 213 24.99 1.59 4.13
N ILE A 214 26.20 1.29 4.61
CA ILE A 214 26.82 -0.03 4.49
C ILE A 214 26.00 -1.13 5.18
N TYR A 215 25.42 -0.84 6.37
CA TYR A 215 24.60 -1.82 7.09
C TYR A 215 23.32 -2.13 6.35
N ARG A 216 22.71 -1.10 5.75
CA ARG A 216 21.52 -1.29 4.91
C ARG A 216 21.85 -2.11 3.66
N THR A 217 22.98 -1.84 3.02
CA THR A 217 23.47 -2.59 1.86
C THR A 217 23.64 -4.08 2.20
N ILE A 218 24.26 -4.41 3.35
CA ILE A 218 24.43 -5.78 3.82
C ILE A 218 23.08 -6.47 4.03
N LEU A 219 22.12 -5.78 4.66
CA LEU A 219 20.79 -6.32 4.91
C LEU A 219 20.01 -6.58 3.61
N LEU A 220 20.10 -5.68 2.63
CA LEU A 220 19.45 -5.83 1.33
C LEU A 220 20.09 -6.94 0.50
N ALA A 221 21.43 -7.04 0.51
CA ALA A 221 22.14 -8.14 -0.14
C ALA A 221 21.72 -9.51 0.42
N GLY A 222 21.57 -9.62 1.74
CA GLY A 222 21.04 -10.83 2.39
C GLY A 222 19.62 -11.20 1.95
N LYS A 223 18.81 -10.21 1.59
CA LYS A 223 17.45 -10.39 1.04
C LYS A 223 17.42 -10.53 -0.49
N LYS A 224 18.58 -10.51 -1.16
CA LYS A 224 18.69 -10.47 -2.65
C LYS A 224 17.96 -9.26 -3.26
N MET A 225 17.96 -8.15 -2.57
CA MET A 225 17.34 -6.88 -2.96
C MET A 225 18.39 -5.76 -3.16
N ASP A 226 19.66 -6.10 -3.05
CA ASP A 226 20.75 -5.15 -3.29
C ASP A 226 20.86 -4.84 -4.78
N ASP A 227 20.71 -3.57 -5.11
CA ASP A 227 20.83 -3.03 -6.45
C ASP A 227 22.01 -2.04 -6.57
N GLY A 228 22.90 -2.00 -5.61
CA GLY A 228 24.12 -1.19 -5.61
C GLY A 228 24.09 0.00 -4.64
N LYS A 229 24.47 1.20 -5.13
CA LYS A 229 24.57 2.41 -4.30
C LYS A 229 23.24 2.75 -3.61
N GLN A 230 23.28 2.93 -2.29
CA GLN A 230 22.13 3.36 -1.51
C GLN A 230 21.90 4.87 -1.67
N PRO A 231 20.63 5.33 -1.75
CA PRO A 231 20.29 6.74 -1.61
C PRO A 231 20.69 7.27 -0.21
N PRO A 232 20.90 8.58 -0.05
CA PRO A 232 21.31 9.19 1.22
C PRO A 232 20.13 9.30 2.21
N LEU A 233 19.60 8.16 2.65
CA LEU A 233 18.42 8.04 3.52
C LEU A 233 18.78 8.08 5.00
N TYR A 234 19.74 8.91 5.39
CA TYR A 234 20.14 9.10 6.78
C TYR A 234 19.24 10.09 7.50
N PHE A 235 19.27 10.06 8.83
CA PHE A 235 18.53 10.99 9.66
C PHE A 235 19.16 12.39 9.58
N ARG A 236 18.38 13.38 9.13
CA ARG A 236 18.80 14.78 9.00
C ARG A 236 18.26 15.60 10.14
N THR A 237 19.05 16.50 10.66
CA THR A 237 18.63 17.56 11.58
C THR A 237 17.72 18.56 10.89
N THR A 238 17.06 19.42 11.67
CA THR A 238 16.20 20.49 11.10
C THR A 238 17.01 21.43 10.20
N GLU A 239 18.22 21.78 10.58
CA GLU A 239 19.11 22.65 9.81
C GLU A 239 19.51 22.00 8.48
N GLU A 240 19.82 20.72 8.50
CA GLU A 240 20.12 19.96 7.29
C GLU A 240 18.91 19.88 6.36
N MET A 241 17.71 19.62 6.92
CA MET A 241 16.48 19.62 6.14
C MET A 241 16.19 21.00 5.52
N LEU A 242 16.34 22.09 6.28
CA LEU A 242 16.20 23.45 5.73
C LEU A 242 17.19 23.72 4.58
N SER A 243 18.44 23.24 4.73
CA SER A 243 19.44 23.32 3.66
C SER A 243 19.05 22.55 2.40
N GLU A 244 18.53 21.31 2.55
CA GLU A 244 18.04 20.47 1.44
C GLU A 244 16.95 21.16 0.62
N PHE A 245 16.07 21.93 1.26
CA PHE A 245 14.95 22.61 0.62
C PHE A 245 15.19 24.10 0.35
N SER A 246 16.41 24.62 0.56
CA SER A 246 16.79 26.03 0.36
C SER A 246 16.45 26.56 -1.04
N TYR A 247 16.39 25.70 -2.06
CA TYR A 247 16.02 26.05 -3.43
C TYR A 247 14.54 26.47 -3.59
N LEU A 248 13.70 26.29 -2.57
CA LEU A 248 12.32 26.79 -2.52
C LEU A 248 12.24 28.24 -2.02
N GLY A 249 13.34 28.79 -1.48
CA GLY A 249 13.38 30.05 -0.73
C GLY A 249 13.18 29.82 0.77
N GLU A 250 13.70 30.74 1.59
CA GLU A 250 13.76 30.60 3.07
C GLU A 250 12.37 30.38 3.69
N GLU A 251 11.40 31.25 3.39
CA GLU A 251 10.02 31.14 3.90
C GLU A 251 9.36 29.82 3.54
N LYS A 252 9.49 29.37 2.30
CA LYS A 252 8.85 28.13 1.85
C LYS A 252 9.56 26.91 2.41
N ALA A 253 10.89 26.94 2.56
CA ALA A 253 11.64 25.88 3.21
C ALA A 253 11.21 25.72 4.68
N GLU A 254 11.07 26.83 5.43
CA GLU A 254 10.57 26.82 6.81
C GLU A 254 9.12 26.29 6.88
N GLU A 255 8.27 26.72 5.95
CA GLU A 255 6.88 26.27 5.88
C GLU A 255 6.80 24.75 5.74
N VAL A 256 7.50 24.15 4.76
CA VAL A 256 7.37 22.72 4.47
C VAL A 256 8.13 21.82 5.46
N VAL A 257 9.26 22.31 6.02
CA VAL A 257 10.11 21.52 6.94
C VAL A 257 9.62 21.62 8.38
N ILE A 258 9.18 22.79 8.82
CA ILE A 258 8.85 23.04 10.23
C ILE A 258 7.35 23.26 10.42
N THR A 259 6.77 24.26 9.77
CA THR A 259 5.40 24.69 10.05
C THR A 259 4.39 23.60 9.74
N ASN A 260 4.42 23.06 8.51
CA ASN A 260 3.44 22.08 8.07
C ASN A 260 3.63 20.71 8.73
N THR A 261 4.87 20.29 9.00
CA THR A 261 5.13 19.05 9.73
C THR A 261 4.58 19.10 11.15
N ASN A 262 4.75 20.23 11.86
CA ASN A 262 4.14 20.45 13.16
C ASN A 262 2.61 20.52 13.07
N LEU A 263 2.06 21.21 12.05
CA LEU A 263 0.61 21.27 11.82
C LEU A 263 -0.02 19.86 11.71
N ILE A 264 0.65 18.92 11.05
CA ILE A 264 0.17 17.53 10.96
C ILE A 264 0.37 16.81 12.31
N ALA A 265 1.52 16.96 12.96
CA ALA A 265 1.83 16.32 14.23
C ALA A 265 0.87 16.77 15.35
N ASP A 266 0.53 18.05 15.42
CA ASP A 266 -0.37 18.63 16.42
C ASP A 266 -1.83 18.13 16.31
N GLN A 267 -2.21 17.54 15.18
CA GLN A 267 -3.51 16.91 15.02
C GLN A 267 -3.59 15.51 15.68
N ILE A 268 -2.45 14.93 16.05
CA ILE A 268 -2.39 13.57 16.56
C ILE A 268 -2.55 13.60 18.09
N GLU A 269 -3.58 12.91 18.57
CA GLU A 269 -3.82 12.74 20.00
C GLU A 269 -2.82 11.72 20.60
N LYS A 270 -2.66 11.77 21.93
CA LYS A 270 -1.86 10.77 22.62
C LYS A 270 -2.59 9.43 22.63
N ILE A 271 -2.15 8.52 21.79
CA ILE A 271 -2.68 7.15 21.67
C ILE A 271 -1.58 6.11 21.96
N SER A 272 -1.98 4.92 22.39
CA SER A 272 -1.08 3.77 22.52
C SER A 272 -1.23 2.87 21.29
N PRO A 273 -0.14 2.57 20.56
CA PRO A 273 -0.19 1.61 19.44
C PRO A 273 -0.64 0.21 19.88
N VAL A 274 -0.26 -0.18 21.10
CA VAL A 274 -0.60 -1.48 21.68
C VAL A 274 -1.55 -1.25 22.85
N PHE A 275 -2.64 -2.02 22.87
CA PHE A 275 -3.57 -2.01 24.00
C PHE A 275 -2.83 -2.44 25.27
N PRO A 276 -2.93 -1.69 26.40
CA PRO A 276 -2.13 -1.94 27.58
C PRO A 276 -2.48 -3.26 28.27
N ASP A 277 -3.74 -3.68 28.19
CA ASP A 277 -4.21 -4.89 28.84
C ASP A 277 -4.04 -6.11 27.94
N LYS A 278 -3.81 -7.26 28.58
CA LYS A 278 -3.80 -8.54 27.87
C LYS A 278 -5.23 -8.92 27.50
N CYS A 279 -5.45 -9.28 26.26
CA CYS A 279 -6.74 -9.74 25.73
C CYS A 279 -6.62 -11.20 25.28
N PRO A 280 -6.54 -12.18 26.20
CA PRO A 280 -6.51 -13.58 25.82
C PRO A 280 -7.82 -13.94 25.13
N PRO A 281 -7.80 -14.84 24.13
CA PRO A 281 -9.04 -15.34 23.53
C PRO A 281 -9.86 -16.06 24.58
N VAL A 282 -11.16 -15.80 24.61
CA VAL A 282 -12.13 -16.52 25.44
C VAL A 282 -12.75 -17.60 24.57
N ILE A 283 -12.39 -18.85 24.85
CA ILE A 283 -12.92 -20.03 24.15
C ILE A 283 -13.82 -20.77 25.14
N GLU A 284 -15.07 -20.95 24.75
CA GLU A 284 -16.06 -21.63 25.58
C GLU A 284 -15.58 -23.04 25.94
N ASN A 285 -15.67 -23.42 27.22
CA ASN A 285 -15.23 -24.70 27.76
C ASN A 285 -13.73 -25.03 27.60
N SER A 286 -12.87 -24.07 27.26
CA SER A 286 -11.43 -24.30 27.02
C SER A 286 -10.72 -24.95 28.21
N ASP A 287 -11.08 -24.60 29.44
CA ASP A 287 -10.46 -25.14 30.65
C ASP A 287 -10.77 -26.63 30.80
N GLN A 288 -12.03 -27.01 30.54
CA GLN A 288 -12.45 -28.41 30.61
C GLN A 288 -11.82 -29.22 29.46
N GLU A 289 -11.81 -28.65 28.26
CA GLU A 289 -11.22 -29.30 27.09
C GLU A 289 -9.70 -29.53 27.27
N LEU A 290 -8.99 -28.55 27.81
CA LEU A 290 -7.57 -28.67 28.14
C LEU A 290 -7.36 -29.77 29.20
N ARG A 291 -8.17 -29.77 30.24
CA ARG A 291 -8.14 -30.80 31.30
C ARG A 291 -8.33 -32.20 30.70
N ASP A 292 -9.34 -32.37 29.88
CA ASP A 292 -9.65 -33.66 29.24
C ASP A 292 -8.50 -34.13 28.33
N ILE A 293 -7.93 -33.24 27.53
CA ILE A 293 -6.75 -33.54 26.69
C ILE A 293 -5.57 -34.01 27.54
N CYS A 294 -5.26 -33.27 28.61
CA CYS A 294 -4.12 -33.60 29.48
C CYS A 294 -4.34 -34.93 30.21
N TYR A 295 -5.51 -35.20 30.78
CA TYR A 295 -5.81 -36.44 31.46
C TYR A 295 -5.84 -37.63 30.50
N ASN A 296 -6.47 -37.51 29.34
CA ASN A 296 -6.50 -38.54 28.31
C ASN A 296 -5.06 -38.90 27.86
N LYS A 297 -4.21 -37.90 27.70
CA LYS A 297 -2.82 -38.12 27.38
C LYS A 297 -2.06 -38.83 28.49
N ALA A 298 -2.25 -38.42 29.73
CA ALA A 298 -1.64 -39.05 30.90
C ALA A 298 -2.08 -40.51 31.05
N HIS A 299 -3.36 -40.81 30.93
CA HIS A 299 -3.87 -42.16 30.96
C HIS A 299 -3.32 -43.03 29.82
N SER A 300 -3.15 -42.47 28.62
CA SER A 300 -2.55 -43.21 27.50
C SER A 300 -1.07 -43.55 27.73
N MET A 301 -0.36 -42.80 28.57
CA MET A 301 1.06 -43.00 28.87
C MET A 301 1.33 -43.86 30.10
N TYR A 302 0.48 -43.70 31.14
CA TYR A 302 0.69 -44.28 32.46
C TYR A 302 -0.38 -45.30 32.87
N GLY A 303 -1.40 -45.53 32.04
CA GLY A 303 -2.52 -46.42 32.34
C GLY A 303 -3.64 -45.71 33.14
N GLU A 304 -4.68 -46.49 33.51
CA GLU A 304 -5.85 -45.92 34.20
C GLU A 304 -5.50 -45.40 35.61
N ASN A 305 -4.55 -46.05 36.31
CA ASN A 305 -4.09 -45.62 37.64
C ASN A 305 -2.84 -44.74 37.48
N LEU A 306 -3.06 -43.40 37.45
CA LEU A 306 -1.94 -42.47 37.35
C LEU A 306 -1.05 -42.51 38.60
N PRO A 307 0.29 -42.47 38.42
CA PRO A 307 1.21 -42.27 39.54
C PRO A 307 0.91 -40.98 40.28
N VAL A 308 1.04 -40.99 41.61
CA VAL A 308 0.68 -39.82 42.47
C VAL A 308 1.39 -38.56 41.99
N GLN A 309 2.66 -38.64 41.63
CA GLN A 309 3.43 -37.49 41.15
C GLN A 309 2.87 -36.89 39.84
N VAL A 310 2.31 -37.75 38.98
CA VAL A 310 1.68 -37.29 37.70
C VAL A 310 0.36 -36.61 37.97
N SER A 311 -0.51 -37.21 38.80
CA SER A 311 -1.79 -36.63 39.14
C SER A 311 -1.67 -35.31 39.90
N GLU A 312 -0.76 -35.21 40.86
CA GLU A 312 -0.45 -33.98 41.59
C GLU A 312 0.07 -32.86 40.66
N ARG A 313 0.89 -33.24 39.67
CA ARG A 313 1.41 -32.31 38.69
C ARG A 313 0.32 -31.76 37.77
N LEU A 314 -0.56 -32.63 37.27
CA LEU A 314 -1.69 -32.25 36.42
C LEU A 314 -2.65 -31.28 37.12
N GLU A 315 -2.94 -31.53 38.41
CA GLU A 315 -3.84 -30.64 39.18
C GLU A 315 -3.20 -29.29 39.50
N ARG A 316 -1.87 -29.21 39.59
CA ARG A 316 -1.17 -27.95 39.88
C ARG A 316 -0.97 -27.07 38.67
N GLU A 317 -0.81 -27.60 37.47
CA GLU A 317 -0.58 -26.87 36.23
C GLU A 317 -1.87 -26.47 35.56
#